data_8f9a3e871152e611158bbe18972bc4f2
#
_entry.id   8f9a3e871152e611158bbe18972bc4f2
#
_cell.length_a   1.000
_cell.length_b   1.000
_cell.length_c   1.000
_cell.angle_alpha   90.00
_cell.angle_beta   90.00
_cell.angle_gamma   90.00
#
_symmetry.space_group_name_H-M   'P 1'
#
loop_
_entity.id
_entity.type
_entity.pdbx_description
1 polymer ?
#
loop_
_entity_poly.entity_id
_entity_poly.type
_entity_poly.pdbx_seq_one_letter_code
_entity_poly.pdbx_strand_id
1 'polypeptide(L)'
;MYKVQVRFLFHSDIKIKIPEIYDDSIFDKLFGILENVDEKYNSYSENSYIDKINKNSGHFVKVNDETIKILSKIIHLSKIIGGEYDITIMPLIRLWGFYKQNPILPSLDKIKKAKRLVDYKKIIIDKKRNRVKIEKNQEIITGSFIKAY
;
A
#
# COMPACT_ATOMS: atom_id res chain seq x y z
N MET A 1 -4.00 -8.92 34.06
CA MET A 1 -4.52 -7.67 33.49
C MET A 1 -3.70 -7.27 32.25
N TYR A 2 -4.15 -6.28 31.49
CA TYR A 2 -3.50 -5.83 30.25
C TYR A 2 -3.45 -4.31 30.20
N LYS A 3 -2.37 -3.78 29.67
CA LYS A 3 -2.23 -2.36 29.30
C LYS A 3 -2.59 -2.20 27.83
N VAL A 4 -3.11 -1.02 27.45
CA VAL A 4 -3.54 -0.73 26.08
C VAL A 4 -3.08 0.66 25.71
N GLN A 5 -2.48 0.80 24.51
CA GLN A 5 -2.26 2.09 23.87
C GLN A 5 -2.83 2.10 22.46
N VAL A 6 -3.20 3.30 22.00
CA VAL A 6 -3.76 3.53 20.67
C VAL A 6 -2.96 4.64 19.99
N ARG A 7 -2.56 4.43 18.73
CA ARG A 7 -1.99 5.47 17.85
C ARG A 7 -2.68 5.43 16.49
N PHE A 8 -2.79 6.59 15.87
CA PHE A 8 -3.35 6.71 14.53
C PHE A 8 -2.28 6.44 13.49
N LEU A 9 -2.36 5.27 12.81
CA LEU A 9 -1.44 4.82 11.77
C LEU A 9 -2.24 4.15 10.64
N PHE A 10 -1.72 4.12 9.42
CA PHE A 10 -2.38 3.51 8.26
C PHE A 10 -3.81 4.03 8.03
N HIS A 11 -4.07 5.31 8.34
CA HIS A 11 -5.39 5.96 8.32
C HIS A 11 -6.44 5.28 9.21
N SER A 12 -6.02 4.70 10.34
CA SER A 12 -6.92 4.08 11.32
C SER A 12 -6.30 4.07 12.72
N ASP A 13 -7.14 3.90 13.73
CA ASP A 13 -6.69 3.70 15.11
C ASP A 13 -6.11 2.30 15.28
N ILE A 14 -4.82 2.22 15.52
CA ILE A 14 -4.11 0.97 15.81
C ILE A 14 -4.00 0.81 17.33
N LYS A 15 -4.62 -0.26 17.83
CA LYS A 15 -4.63 -0.60 19.25
C LYS A 15 -3.64 -1.72 19.52
N ILE A 16 -2.67 -1.46 20.41
CA ILE A 16 -1.77 -2.49 20.93
C ILE A 16 -2.16 -2.81 22.36
N LYS A 17 -2.22 -4.10 22.67
CA LYS A 17 -2.55 -4.64 23.99
C LYS A 17 -1.42 -5.57 24.43
N ILE A 18 -0.81 -5.27 25.60
CA ILE A 18 0.26 -6.08 26.19
C ILE A 18 -0.09 -6.49 27.62
N PRO A 19 0.39 -7.65 28.12
CA PRO A 19 0.28 -7.99 29.54
C PRO A 19 0.93 -6.93 30.44
N GLU A 20 0.35 -6.66 31.61
CA GLU A 20 0.85 -5.64 32.57
C GLU A 20 2.24 -5.92 33.09
N ILE A 21 2.71 -7.15 33.02
CA ILE A 21 4.07 -7.54 33.43
C ILE A 21 5.18 -6.89 32.60
N TYR A 22 4.85 -6.39 31.39
CA TYR A 22 5.82 -5.75 30.53
C TYR A 22 5.90 -4.25 30.80
N ASP A 23 7.09 -3.68 30.62
CA ASP A 23 7.33 -2.25 30.72
C ASP A 23 6.68 -1.46 29.58
N ASP A 24 6.27 -0.22 29.85
CA ASP A 24 5.58 0.63 28.88
C ASP A 24 6.44 0.99 27.65
N SER A 25 7.78 0.95 27.79
CA SER A 25 8.70 1.14 26.66
C SER A 25 8.52 0.14 25.51
N ILE A 26 7.85 -0.99 25.77
CA ILE A 26 7.50 -1.95 24.72
C ILE A 26 6.50 -1.35 23.72
N PHE A 27 5.56 -0.50 24.19
CA PHE A 27 4.66 0.19 23.27
C PHE A 27 5.43 1.06 22.26
N ASP A 28 6.42 1.83 22.72
CA ASP A 28 7.22 2.68 21.84
C ASP A 28 8.01 1.87 20.82
N LYS A 29 8.55 0.72 21.22
CA LYS A 29 9.22 -0.20 20.28
C LYS A 29 8.25 -0.76 19.23
N LEU A 30 7.07 -1.23 19.65
CA LEU A 30 6.08 -1.81 18.76
C LEU A 30 5.50 -0.76 17.81
N PHE A 31 5.12 0.41 18.34
CA PHE A 31 4.64 1.50 17.50
C PHE A 31 5.73 2.04 16.57
N GLY A 32 6.98 2.13 17.01
CA GLY A 32 8.10 2.52 16.14
C GLY A 32 8.29 1.59 14.94
N ILE A 33 8.06 0.29 15.10
CA ILE A 33 8.06 -0.65 13.96
C ILE A 33 6.92 -0.32 12.99
N LEU A 34 5.70 -0.11 13.50
CA LEU A 34 4.53 0.19 12.69
C LEU A 34 4.65 1.56 11.99
N GLU A 35 5.16 2.57 12.68
CA GLU A 35 5.44 3.91 12.14
C GLU A 35 6.42 3.83 10.97
N ASN A 36 7.51 3.08 11.12
CA ASN A 36 8.48 2.87 10.04
C ASN A 36 7.87 2.15 8.82
N VAL A 37 6.95 1.20 9.05
CA VAL A 37 6.21 0.52 7.97
C VAL A 37 5.23 1.48 7.30
N ASP A 38 4.50 2.29 8.07
CA ASP A 38 3.56 3.30 7.55
C ASP A 38 4.29 4.34 6.71
N GLU A 39 5.39 4.91 7.19
CA GLU A 39 6.21 5.86 6.47
C GLU A 39 6.73 5.32 5.14
N LYS A 40 7.19 4.06 5.11
CA LYS A 40 7.81 3.47 3.93
C LYS A 40 6.81 2.99 2.87
N TYR A 41 5.66 2.48 3.29
CA TYR A 41 4.78 1.71 2.41
C TYR A 41 3.35 2.24 2.29
N ASN A 42 2.97 3.27 3.05
CA ASN A 42 1.65 3.87 2.92
C ASN A 42 1.53 4.58 1.58
N SER A 43 0.56 4.17 0.77
CA SER A 43 0.30 4.73 -0.56
C SER A 43 -0.24 6.16 -0.56
N TYR A 44 -0.58 6.68 0.62
CA TYR A 44 -1.06 8.07 0.82
C TYR A 44 -0.01 8.96 1.50
N SER A 45 1.06 8.39 2.06
CA SER A 45 2.14 9.15 2.69
C SER A 45 3.13 9.64 1.63
N GLU A 46 3.36 10.96 1.61
CA GLU A 46 4.35 11.56 0.73
C GLU A 46 5.74 10.97 0.97
N ASN A 47 6.48 10.77 -0.10
CA ASN A 47 7.84 10.22 -0.09
C ASN A 47 7.96 8.74 0.32
N SER A 48 6.85 8.03 0.57
CA SER A 48 6.90 6.57 0.70
C SER A 48 7.41 5.93 -0.61
N TYR A 49 7.88 4.68 -0.56
CA TYR A 49 8.27 3.96 -1.79
C TYR A 49 7.08 3.81 -2.74
N ILE A 50 5.88 3.63 -2.20
CA ILE A 50 4.66 3.46 -3.00
C ILE A 50 4.26 4.79 -3.67
N ASP A 51 4.33 5.90 -2.96
CA ASP A 51 4.10 7.23 -3.51
C ASP A 51 5.11 7.55 -4.64
N LYS A 52 6.40 7.27 -4.42
CA LYS A 52 7.44 7.44 -5.44
C LYS A 52 7.17 6.60 -6.69
N ILE A 53 6.73 5.34 -6.54
CA ILE A 53 6.36 4.49 -7.67
C ILE A 53 5.16 5.08 -8.42
N ASN A 54 4.12 5.51 -7.70
CA ASN A 54 2.91 6.07 -8.28
C ASN A 54 3.18 7.39 -9.02
N LYS A 55 3.93 8.32 -8.43
CA LYS A 55 4.30 9.60 -9.04
C LYS A 55 5.18 9.46 -10.29
N ASN A 56 5.94 8.37 -10.39
CA ASN A 56 6.82 8.07 -11.52
C ASN A 56 6.31 6.94 -12.40
N SER A 57 4.97 6.77 -12.50
CA SER A 57 4.36 5.75 -13.37
C SER A 57 4.88 5.84 -14.81
N GLY A 58 5.19 4.70 -15.43
CA GLY A 58 5.86 4.63 -16.73
C GLY A 58 7.39 4.59 -16.66
N HIS A 59 8.00 4.85 -15.51
CA HIS A 59 9.46 4.86 -15.33
C HIS A 59 9.88 3.89 -14.21
N PHE A 60 11.15 3.44 -14.25
CA PHE A 60 11.71 2.63 -13.16
C PHE A 60 12.06 3.50 -11.97
N VAL A 61 11.60 3.09 -10.78
CA VAL A 61 11.90 3.72 -9.50
C VAL A 61 12.77 2.79 -8.68
N LYS A 62 13.88 3.29 -8.16
CA LYS A 62 14.76 2.54 -7.25
C LYS A 62 14.08 2.42 -5.89
N VAL A 63 14.08 1.21 -5.34
CA VAL A 63 13.49 0.86 -4.04
C VAL A 63 14.46 0.00 -3.23
N ASN A 64 14.15 -0.29 -1.98
CA ASN A 64 14.94 -1.22 -1.18
C ASN A 64 14.57 -2.69 -1.46
N ASP A 65 15.41 -3.62 -1.00
CA ASP A 65 15.21 -5.07 -1.16
C ASP A 65 13.89 -5.55 -0.56
N GLU A 66 13.47 -4.94 0.53
CA GLU A 66 12.25 -5.30 1.23
C GLU A 66 11.01 -4.95 0.37
N THR A 67 10.99 -3.78 -0.27
CA THR A 67 9.94 -3.40 -1.23
C THR A 67 9.85 -4.41 -2.39
N ILE A 68 11.00 -4.86 -2.91
CA ILE A 68 11.05 -5.89 -3.95
C ILE A 68 10.42 -7.20 -3.47
N LYS A 69 10.75 -7.64 -2.25
CA LYS A 69 10.19 -8.86 -1.65
C LYS A 69 8.68 -8.74 -1.45
N ILE A 70 8.22 -7.63 -0.89
CA ILE A 70 6.80 -7.34 -0.64
C ILE A 70 6.02 -7.37 -1.95
N LEU A 71 6.40 -6.57 -2.94
CA LEU A 71 5.70 -6.50 -4.21
C LEU A 71 5.74 -7.83 -4.98
N SER A 72 6.86 -8.56 -4.90
CA SER A 72 6.96 -9.90 -5.51
C SER A 72 5.96 -10.89 -4.90
N LYS A 73 5.79 -10.88 -3.56
CA LYS A 73 4.79 -11.72 -2.86
C LYS A 73 3.36 -11.34 -3.26
N ILE A 74 3.08 -10.05 -3.34
CA ILE A 74 1.74 -9.54 -3.73
C ILE A 74 1.40 -9.99 -5.15
N ILE A 75 2.31 -9.78 -6.12
CA ILE A 75 2.10 -10.20 -7.51
C ILE A 75 1.92 -11.71 -7.62
N HIS A 76 2.69 -12.48 -6.84
CA HIS A 76 2.54 -13.93 -6.79
C HIS A 76 1.17 -14.34 -6.24
N LEU A 77 0.69 -13.69 -5.18
CA LEU A 77 -0.65 -13.91 -4.64
C LEU A 77 -1.72 -13.59 -5.70
N SER A 78 -1.65 -12.42 -6.35
CA SER A 78 -2.57 -12.03 -7.42
C SER A 78 -2.64 -13.08 -8.53
N LYS A 79 -1.47 -13.66 -8.89
CA LYS A 79 -1.40 -14.72 -9.89
C LYS A 79 -2.09 -16.01 -9.44
N ILE A 80 -1.88 -16.46 -8.20
CA ILE A 80 -2.47 -17.69 -7.65
C ILE A 80 -3.99 -17.63 -7.64
N ILE A 81 -4.55 -16.48 -7.27
CA ILE A 81 -6.00 -16.30 -7.15
C ILE A 81 -6.64 -15.70 -8.42
N GLY A 82 -5.98 -15.84 -9.58
CA GLY A 82 -6.56 -15.44 -10.87
C GLY A 82 -6.79 -13.94 -11.06
N GLY A 83 -6.17 -13.08 -10.23
CA GLY A 83 -6.32 -11.62 -10.32
C GLY A 83 -7.49 -11.04 -9.51
N GLU A 84 -8.17 -11.83 -8.70
CA GLU A 84 -9.23 -11.35 -7.78
C GLU A 84 -8.70 -10.34 -6.75
N TYR A 85 -7.41 -10.38 -6.47
CA TYR A 85 -6.69 -9.38 -5.71
C TYR A 85 -5.70 -8.65 -6.61
N ASP A 86 -5.88 -7.36 -6.82
CA ASP A 86 -5.02 -6.55 -7.67
C ASP A 86 -4.71 -5.21 -7.01
N ILE A 87 -3.44 -4.99 -6.68
CA ILE A 87 -2.99 -3.75 -6.03
C ILE A 87 -3.00 -2.53 -6.96
N THR A 88 -3.18 -2.74 -8.26
CA THR A 88 -3.27 -1.63 -9.24
C THR A 88 -4.65 -0.98 -9.30
N ILE A 89 -5.54 -1.31 -8.36
CA ILE A 89 -6.92 -0.80 -8.28
C ILE A 89 -7.02 0.68 -7.89
N MET A 90 -5.91 1.32 -7.50
CA MET A 90 -5.89 2.71 -6.99
C MET A 90 -6.59 3.72 -7.92
N PRO A 91 -6.48 3.67 -9.26
CA PRO A 91 -7.20 4.58 -10.15
C PRO A 91 -8.73 4.50 -9.99
N LEU A 92 -9.27 3.31 -9.73
CA LEU A 92 -10.70 3.13 -9.45
C LEU A 92 -11.06 3.69 -8.07
N ILE A 93 -10.26 3.44 -7.04
CA ILE A 93 -10.48 3.97 -5.68
C ILE A 93 -10.53 5.50 -5.72
N ARG A 94 -9.59 6.16 -6.42
CA ARG A 94 -9.58 7.62 -6.59
C ARG A 94 -10.80 8.11 -7.37
N LEU A 95 -11.19 7.40 -8.41
CA LEU A 95 -12.33 7.78 -9.25
C LEU A 95 -13.65 7.75 -8.47
N TRP A 96 -13.86 6.74 -7.63
CA TRP A 96 -15.04 6.62 -6.77
C TRP A 96 -15.02 7.59 -5.58
N GLY A 97 -13.86 8.18 -5.28
CA GLY A 97 -13.73 9.19 -4.24
C GLY A 97 -13.94 8.66 -2.82
N PHE A 98 -13.53 7.42 -2.53
CA PHE A 98 -13.68 6.80 -1.20
C PHE A 98 -13.14 7.65 -0.04
N TYR A 99 -12.20 8.54 -0.32
CA TYR A 99 -11.58 9.42 0.70
C TYR A 99 -12.00 10.89 0.57
N LYS A 100 -13.03 11.19 -0.26
CA LYS A 100 -13.58 12.54 -0.42
C LYS A 100 -14.78 12.72 0.48
N GLN A 101 -14.95 13.92 1.03
CA GLN A 101 -16.14 14.26 1.81
C GLN A 101 -17.44 14.17 0.99
N ASN A 102 -17.38 14.51 -0.31
CA ASN A 102 -18.52 14.47 -1.22
C ASN A 102 -18.15 13.65 -2.48
N PRO A 103 -18.25 12.31 -2.42
CA PRO A 103 -18.00 11.48 -3.59
C PRO A 103 -19.10 11.69 -4.64
N ILE A 104 -18.69 11.81 -5.90
CA ILE A 104 -19.61 11.94 -7.04
C ILE A 104 -19.58 10.62 -7.81
N LEU A 105 -20.76 10.11 -8.16
CA LEU A 105 -20.88 8.90 -8.97
C LEU A 105 -20.18 9.10 -10.33
N PRO A 106 -19.14 8.32 -10.67
CA PRO A 106 -18.42 8.50 -11.91
C PRO A 106 -19.23 7.99 -13.10
N SER A 107 -19.05 8.61 -14.28
CA SER A 107 -19.66 8.13 -15.52
C SER A 107 -19.06 6.77 -15.95
N LEU A 108 -19.85 5.98 -16.69
CA LEU A 108 -19.43 4.68 -17.21
C LEU A 108 -18.13 4.77 -18.02
N ASP A 109 -17.94 5.83 -18.82
CA ASP A 109 -16.72 6.02 -19.60
C ASP A 109 -15.48 6.25 -18.73
N LYS A 110 -15.62 7.01 -17.64
CA LYS A 110 -14.54 7.18 -16.66
C LYS A 110 -14.19 5.86 -15.97
N ILE A 111 -15.22 5.08 -15.60
CA ILE A 111 -15.02 3.74 -15.01
C ILE A 111 -14.28 2.82 -15.99
N LYS A 112 -14.72 2.75 -17.26
CA LYS A 112 -14.05 1.95 -18.28
C LYS A 112 -12.60 2.34 -18.50
N LYS A 113 -12.30 3.65 -18.52
CA LYS A 113 -10.91 4.16 -18.64
C LYS A 113 -10.05 3.76 -17.44
N ALA A 114 -10.55 3.97 -16.22
CA ALA A 114 -9.82 3.60 -15.01
C ALA A 114 -9.60 2.07 -14.90
N LYS A 115 -10.61 1.27 -15.30
CA LYS A 115 -10.51 -0.20 -15.28
C LYS A 115 -9.39 -0.73 -16.19
N ARG A 116 -9.07 -0.06 -17.29
CA ARG A 116 -7.96 -0.46 -18.19
C ARG A 116 -6.57 -0.33 -17.53
N LEU A 117 -6.49 0.45 -16.45
CA LEU A 117 -5.25 0.63 -15.68
C LEU A 117 -5.09 -0.43 -14.59
N VAL A 118 -6.13 -1.24 -14.32
CA VAL A 118 -6.10 -2.31 -13.32
C VAL A 118 -5.59 -3.59 -13.98
N ASP A 119 -4.31 -3.87 -13.81
CA ASP A 119 -3.66 -5.08 -14.30
C ASP A 119 -2.29 -5.25 -13.62
N TYR A 120 -2.22 -6.11 -12.61
CA TYR A 120 -0.99 -6.40 -11.87
C TYR A 120 0.12 -6.99 -12.75
N LYS A 121 -0.22 -7.60 -13.89
CA LYS A 121 0.75 -8.19 -14.83
C LYS A 121 1.65 -7.15 -15.49
N LYS A 122 1.23 -5.87 -15.47
CA LYS A 122 2.00 -4.75 -16.01
C LYS A 122 3.03 -4.19 -15.04
N ILE A 123 3.07 -4.67 -13.80
CA ILE A 123 4.10 -4.32 -12.84
C ILE A 123 5.38 -5.08 -13.18
N ILE A 124 6.46 -4.35 -13.42
CA ILE A 124 7.77 -4.92 -13.74
C ILE A 124 8.69 -4.75 -12.54
N ILE A 125 9.22 -5.86 -12.02
CA ILE A 125 10.20 -5.88 -10.92
C ILE A 125 11.57 -6.31 -11.46
N ASP A 126 12.53 -5.40 -11.43
CA ASP A 126 13.94 -5.69 -11.71
C ASP A 126 14.69 -5.94 -10.38
N LYS A 127 14.70 -7.20 -9.97
CA LYS A 127 15.33 -7.64 -8.70
C LYS A 127 16.84 -7.38 -8.67
N LYS A 128 17.53 -7.46 -9.82
CA LYS A 128 18.98 -7.26 -9.88
C LYS A 128 19.39 -5.82 -9.61
N ARG A 129 18.55 -4.87 -9.99
CA ARG A 129 18.80 -3.43 -9.83
C ARG A 129 17.94 -2.76 -8.77
N ASN A 130 17.16 -3.53 -8.01
CA ASN A 130 16.25 -3.05 -6.97
C ASN A 130 15.36 -1.91 -7.47
N ARG A 131 14.63 -2.13 -8.54
CA ARG A 131 13.76 -1.12 -9.12
C ARG A 131 12.43 -1.72 -9.61
N VAL A 132 11.40 -0.90 -9.55
CA VAL A 132 10.04 -1.25 -9.93
C VAL A 132 9.54 -0.25 -10.96
N LYS A 133 8.76 -0.72 -11.92
CA LYS A 133 8.05 0.11 -12.89
C LYS A 133 6.61 -0.37 -12.96
N ILE A 134 5.66 0.56 -12.92
CA ILE A 134 4.25 0.36 -13.26
C ILE A 134 3.97 1.03 -14.61
N GLU A 135 2.85 0.70 -15.26
CA GLU A 135 2.47 1.31 -16.52
C GLU A 135 2.13 2.80 -16.33
N LYS A 136 2.27 3.59 -17.39
CA LYS A 136 1.93 5.03 -17.36
C LYS A 136 0.48 5.22 -16.92
N ASN A 137 0.24 6.13 -15.99
CA ASN A 137 -1.04 6.42 -15.33
C ASN A 137 -1.61 5.27 -14.48
N GLN A 138 -0.90 4.16 -14.31
CA GLN A 138 -1.22 3.14 -13.33
C GLN A 138 -0.81 3.63 -11.94
N GLU A 139 -1.55 3.23 -10.92
CA GLU A 139 -1.22 3.49 -9.52
C GLU A 139 -1.47 2.23 -8.70
N ILE A 140 -0.61 1.99 -7.72
CA ILE A 140 -0.71 0.85 -6.79
C ILE A 140 -1.10 1.30 -5.39
N ILE A 141 -1.81 0.41 -4.66
CA ILE A 141 -2.20 0.61 -3.26
C ILE A 141 -1.77 -0.60 -2.44
N THR A 142 -1.30 -0.34 -1.22
CA THR A 142 -0.80 -1.38 -0.32
C THR A 142 -1.64 -1.54 0.95
N GLY A 143 -2.69 -0.73 1.14
CA GLY A 143 -3.45 -0.67 2.37
C GLY A 143 -4.04 -2.00 2.86
N SER A 144 -4.43 -2.90 1.96
CA SER A 144 -4.93 -4.24 2.31
C SER A 144 -3.82 -5.23 2.68
N PHE A 145 -2.59 -5.00 2.23
CA PHE A 145 -1.46 -5.88 2.43
C PHE A 145 -0.59 -5.46 3.61
N ILE A 146 -0.36 -4.15 3.75
CA ILE A 146 0.60 -3.61 4.71
C ILE A 146 0.23 -3.89 6.18
N LYS A 147 -1.06 -4.08 6.47
CA LYS A 147 -1.55 -4.43 7.81
C LYS A 147 -1.31 -5.89 8.17
N ALA A 148 -1.03 -6.74 7.19
CA ALA A 148 -0.73 -8.16 7.36
C ALA A 148 0.78 -8.47 7.28
N TYR A 149 1.60 -7.46 7.00
CA TYR A 149 3.04 -7.55 6.91
C TYR A 149 3.68 -7.44 8.27
#